data_6901d7c36b3ee5c33ad7e395641da08f
#
_entry.id   6901d7c36b3ee5c33ad7e395641da08f
#
_cell.length_a   1.000
_cell.length_b   1.000
_cell.length_c   1.000
_cell.angle_alpha   90.00
_cell.angle_beta   90.00
_cell.angle_gamma   90.00
#
_symmetry.space_group_name_H-M   'P 1'
#
loop_
_entity.id
_entity.type
_entity.pdbx_description
1 polymer ?
#
loop_
_entity_poly.entity_id
_entity_poly.type
_entity_poly.pdbx_seq_one_letter_code
_entity_poly.pdbx_strand_id
1 'polypeptide(L)'
;MINENINPWKYVAPRDVSNNPYFNPKKKSKIILKPLIMQNDCKLLKESSLYVRDWIDKQSNVKEESLTDWLLFDISNKIKRISYKAFSRNEEAKITGADWEWWFLFKKNAYKFRVQAKKIKTIGDNYPSIAYSNKHVLQIDKLVSDSIDTNSIPIYSFYTNKIDRVKCQRHILDEGIYLTGANGINEKFIKVGRQMVQFNDILEDSIPLSCMLCCPMIHHNDNGGNFAGFISNYFSSEIKNSDSNQFIGQYKEIPVYVKSLIELSNESKSDFWEKEFESYIKNVNGIVIFDNRNTNE
;
A
#
# COMPACT_ATOMS: atom_id res chain seq x y z
N MET A 1 -14.92 -29.44 19.62
CA MET A 1 -14.38 -30.07 18.40
C MET A 1 -14.55 -29.04 17.30
N ILE A 2 -13.49 -28.34 16.97
CA ILE A 2 -13.44 -27.32 15.91
C ILE A 2 -13.08 -28.03 14.62
N ASN A 3 -13.93 -27.89 13.62
CA ASN A 3 -13.82 -28.61 12.35
C ASN A 3 -12.70 -27.95 11.51
N GLU A 4 -11.54 -28.60 11.42
CA GLU A 4 -10.29 -28.09 10.82
C GLU A 4 -10.22 -28.16 9.28
N ASN A 5 -11.34 -28.25 8.57
CA ASN A 5 -11.34 -28.49 7.11
C ASN A 5 -11.95 -27.36 6.27
N ILE A 6 -11.84 -26.10 6.68
CA ILE A 6 -12.12 -24.99 5.79
C ILE A 6 -10.81 -24.54 5.15
N ASN A 7 -10.54 -25.02 3.95
CA ASN A 7 -9.44 -24.52 3.12
C ASN A 7 -9.76 -23.04 2.75
N PRO A 8 -9.13 -22.03 3.36
CA PRO A 8 -9.45 -20.63 3.14
C PRO A 8 -9.09 -20.12 1.73
N TRP A 9 -8.51 -20.98 0.91
CA TRP A 9 -8.04 -20.67 -0.44
C TRP A 9 -8.90 -21.29 -1.55
N LYS A 10 -10.06 -21.86 -1.22
CA LYS A 10 -11.00 -22.28 -2.26
C LYS A 10 -11.54 -21.05 -2.99
N TYR A 11 -11.15 -20.92 -4.24
CA TYR A 11 -11.64 -19.91 -5.16
C TYR A 11 -13.17 -20.03 -5.28
N VAL A 12 -13.88 -19.06 -4.74
CA VAL A 12 -15.31 -18.87 -4.99
C VAL A 12 -15.41 -17.79 -6.07
N ALA A 13 -15.80 -18.20 -7.27
CA ALA A 13 -16.04 -17.25 -8.35
C ALA A 13 -17.12 -16.23 -7.92
N PRO A 14 -16.92 -14.93 -8.16
CA PRO A 14 -17.92 -13.91 -7.86
C PRO A 14 -19.21 -14.26 -8.63
N ARG A 15 -20.35 -14.19 -7.96
CA ARG A 15 -21.66 -14.18 -8.64
C ARG A 15 -21.75 -12.86 -9.40
N ASP A 16 -21.79 -12.95 -10.70
CA ASP A 16 -22.02 -11.83 -11.62
C ASP A 16 -20.82 -10.92 -11.95
N VAL A 17 -19.97 -11.42 -12.86
CA VAL A 17 -18.96 -10.62 -13.57
C VAL A 17 -19.33 -10.40 -15.04
N SER A 18 -20.59 -10.60 -15.42
CA SER A 18 -21.04 -10.52 -16.82
C SER A 18 -20.85 -9.15 -17.47
N ASN A 19 -20.69 -8.09 -16.68
CA ASN A 19 -20.56 -6.71 -17.13
C ASN A 19 -19.14 -6.11 -17.01
N ASN A 20 -18.13 -6.92 -16.69
CA ASN A 20 -16.76 -6.42 -16.65
C ASN A 20 -16.15 -6.54 -18.06
N PRO A 21 -15.81 -5.43 -18.75
CA PRO A 21 -15.29 -5.44 -20.11
C PRO A 21 -13.94 -6.16 -20.27
N TYR A 22 -13.27 -6.46 -19.16
CA TYR A 22 -12.01 -7.21 -19.12
C TYR A 22 -12.18 -8.70 -18.86
N PHE A 23 -13.43 -9.18 -18.66
CA PHE A 23 -13.72 -10.58 -18.42
C PHE A 23 -14.28 -11.24 -19.66
N ASN A 24 -13.46 -11.97 -20.41
CA ASN A 24 -13.90 -12.79 -21.55
C ASN A 24 -14.07 -14.25 -21.12
N PRO A 25 -15.30 -14.75 -20.93
CA PRO A 25 -15.55 -16.08 -20.40
C PRO A 25 -15.20 -17.23 -21.40
N LYS A 26 -14.93 -16.88 -22.68
CA LYS A 26 -14.63 -17.88 -23.72
C LYS A 26 -13.14 -18.28 -23.79
N LYS A 27 -12.24 -17.56 -23.15
CA LYS A 27 -10.86 -18.03 -22.98
C LYS A 27 -10.80 -18.91 -21.72
N LYS A 28 -10.85 -20.23 -21.88
CA LYS A 28 -10.36 -21.18 -20.87
C LYS A 28 -8.88 -20.89 -20.67
N SER A 29 -8.55 -19.89 -19.86
CA SER A 29 -7.21 -19.68 -19.39
C SER A 29 -6.83 -20.91 -18.58
N LYS A 30 -5.80 -21.65 -19.01
CA LYS A 30 -5.10 -22.59 -18.14
C LYS A 30 -4.76 -21.80 -16.89
N ILE A 31 -5.38 -22.16 -15.76
CA ILE A 31 -4.99 -21.65 -14.44
C ILE A 31 -3.57 -22.18 -14.25
N ILE A 32 -2.60 -21.38 -14.58
CA ILE A 32 -1.21 -21.67 -14.25
C ILE A 32 -1.16 -21.53 -12.74
N LEU A 33 -1.04 -22.68 -12.06
CA LEU A 33 -0.76 -22.72 -10.63
C LEU A 33 0.51 -21.89 -10.42
N LYS A 34 0.35 -20.81 -9.69
CA LYS A 34 1.46 -19.88 -9.42
C LYS A 34 2.51 -20.52 -8.53
N PRO A 35 3.76 -20.05 -8.67
CA PRO A 35 4.84 -20.56 -7.85
C PRO A 35 4.47 -20.48 -6.36
N LEU A 36 4.78 -21.54 -5.63
CA LEU A 36 4.57 -21.68 -4.18
C LEU A 36 5.08 -20.46 -3.39
N ILE A 37 6.15 -19.83 -3.89
CA ILE A 37 6.80 -18.66 -3.28
C ILE A 37 5.83 -17.49 -3.10
N MET A 38 5.03 -17.16 -4.12
CA MET A 38 4.12 -16.00 -4.01
C MET A 38 2.94 -16.24 -3.05
N GLN A 39 2.49 -17.50 -2.93
CA GLN A 39 1.46 -17.84 -1.93
C GLN A 39 2.02 -17.67 -0.51
N ASN A 40 3.32 -17.99 -0.33
CA ASN A 40 3.99 -17.80 0.94
C ASN A 40 4.14 -16.32 1.31
N ASP A 41 4.57 -15.46 0.38
CA ASP A 41 4.72 -14.03 0.61
C ASP A 41 3.40 -13.36 0.97
N CYS A 42 2.31 -13.76 0.31
CA CYS A 42 0.97 -13.31 0.63
C CYS A 42 0.57 -13.67 2.05
N LYS A 43 0.85 -14.89 2.46
CA LYS A 43 0.57 -15.36 3.82
C LYS A 43 1.39 -14.57 4.83
N LEU A 44 2.69 -14.39 4.59
CA LEU A 44 3.58 -13.66 5.48
C LEU A 44 3.16 -12.19 5.64
N LEU A 45 2.78 -11.51 4.54
CA LEU A 45 2.29 -10.13 4.59
C LEU A 45 0.98 -10.03 5.38
N LYS A 46 0.07 -10.99 5.17
CA LYS A 46 -1.17 -11.06 5.94
C LYS A 46 -0.89 -11.29 7.43
N GLU A 47 0.00 -12.21 7.78
CA GLU A 47 0.38 -12.48 9.18
C GLU A 47 0.95 -11.23 9.85
N SER A 48 1.80 -10.46 9.17
CA SER A 48 2.33 -9.21 9.70
C SER A 48 1.23 -8.16 9.90
N SER A 49 0.29 -8.07 8.96
CA SER A 49 -0.88 -7.20 9.10
C SER A 49 -1.78 -7.59 10.28
N LEU A 50 -2.01 -8.89 10.49
CA LEU A 50 -2.75 -9.42 11.65
C LEU A 50 -2.06 -9.12 12.95
N TYR A 51 -0.74 -9.21 12.99
CA TYR A 51 0.03 -8.87 14.19
C TYR A 51 -0.15 -7.39 14.59
N VAL A 52 -0.15 -6.48 13.62
CA VAL A 52 -0.43 -5.05 13.86
C VAL A 52 -1.81 -4.87 14.49
N ARG A 53 -2.85 -5.56 13.99
CA ARG A 53 -4.18 -5.55 14.57
C ARG A 53 -4.16 -5.97 16.03
N ASP A 54 -3.55 -7.12 16.31
CA ASP A 54 -3.50 -7.70 17.65
C ASP A 54 -2.68 -6.82 18.61
N TRP A 55 -1.67 -6.13 18.09
CA TRP A 55 -0.90 -5.18 18.89
C TRP A 55 -1.73 -3.96 19.30
N ILE A 56 -2.47 -3.37 18.35
CA ILE A 56 -3.38 -2.25 18.64
C ILE A 56 -4.46 -2.66 19.64
N ASP A 57 -4.98 -3.88 19.51
CA ASP A 57 -6.00 -4.41 20.44
C ASP A 57 -5.48 -4.55 21.87
N LYS A 58 -4.27 -5.07 22.02
CA LYS A 58 -3.62 -5.23 23.34
C LYS A 58 -3.07 -3.93 23.92
N GLN A 59 -2.62 -3.01 23.07
CA GLN A 59 -1.96 -1.76 23.45
C GLN A 59 -2.49 -0.59 22.60
N SER A 60 -3.68 -0.11 22.95
CA SER A 60 -4.35 0.95 22.20
C SER A 60 -3.54 2.25 22.08
N ASN A 61 -2.58 2.48 23.00
CA ASN A 61 -1.71 3.66 23.02
C ASN A 61 -0.40 3.47 22.23
N VAL A 62 -0.20 2.34 21.54
CA VAL A 62 0.97 2.16 20.68
C VAL A 62 1.00 3.27 19.63
N LYS A 63 2.19 3.82 19.40
CA LYS A 63 2.37 4.91 18.42
C LYS A 63 2.26 4.38 16.98
N GLU A 64 1.74 5.21 16.09
CA GLU A 64 1.60 4.92 14.66
C GLU A 64 2.97 4.60 14.03
N GLU A 65 3.98 5.39 14.37
CA GLU A 65 5.34 5.21 13.88
C GLU A 65 5.94 3.88 14.32
N SER A 66 5.67 3.46 15.56
CA SER A 66 6.19 2.17 16.08
C SER A 66 5.59 0.98 15.32
N LEU A 67 4.31 1.08 14.95
CA LEU A 67 3.63 0.06 14.14
C LEU A 67 4.24 -0.01 12.75
N THR A 68 4.50 1.15 12.13
CA THR A 68 5.08 1.25 10.79
C THR A 68 6.50 0.71 10.77
N ASP A 69 7.35 1.15 11.69
CA ASP A 69 8.75 0.72 11.78
C ASP A 69 8.84 -0.80 11.97
N TRP A 70 8.02 -1.33 12.89
CA TRP A 70 7.96 -2.77 13.11
C TRP A 70 7.46 -3.54 11.88
N LEU A 71 6.38 -3.07 11.25
CA LEU A 71 5.82 -3.70 10.06
C LEU A 71 6.87 -3.82 8.95
N LEU A 72 7.56 -2.72 8.64
CA LEU A 72 8.54 -2.69 7.56
C LEU A 72 9.74 -3.57 7.86
N PHE A 73 10.20 -3.57 9.11
CA PHE A 73 11.25 -4.49 9.57
C PHE A 73 10.80 -5.95 9.42
N ASP A 74 9.60 -6.29 9.90
CA ASP A 74 9.10 -7.65 9.91
C ASP A 74 8.90 -8.21 8.49
N ILE A 75 8.25 -7.45 7.60
CA ILE A 75 8.00 -7.89 6.22
C ILE A 75 9.28 -7.99 5.39
N SER A 76 10.26 -7.11 5.60
CA SER A 76 11.54 -7.17 4.89
C SER A 76 12.39 -8.35 5.31
N ASN A 77 12.31 -8.76 6.58
CA ASN A 77 13.01 -9.96 7.06
C ASN A 77 12.35 -11.26 6.57
N LYS A 78 11.03 -11.28 6.43
CA LYS A 78 10.26 -12.47 6.04
C LYS A 78 10.17 -12.66 4.53
N ILE A 79 10.10 -11.58 3.77
CA ILE A 79 9.82 -11.57 2.32
C ILE A 79 11.04 -11.01 1.58
N LYS A 80 11.86 -11.89 1.03
CA LYS A 80 13.17 -11.55 0.41
C LYS A 80 13.11 -10.48 -0.68
N ARG A 81 11.97 -10.31 -1.36
CA ARG A 81 11.75 -9.29 -2.40
C ARG A 81 11.29 -7.96 -1.86
N ILE A 82 11.17 -7.81 -0.54
CA ILE A 82 10.86 -6.54 0.09
C ILE A 82 12.12 -6.04 0.79
N SER A 83 12.52 -4.85 0.45
CA SER A 83 13.57 -4.11 1.15
C SER A 83 13.06 -2.75 1.58
N TYR A 84 13.60 -2.21 2.66
CA TYR A 84 13.29 -0.86 3.09
C TYR A 84 14.53 -0.16 3.64
N LYS A 85 14.53 1.15 3.57
CA LYS A 85 15.50 2.02 4.22
C LYS A 85 14.74 3.11 4.96
N ALA A 86 14.88 3.14 6.28
CA ALA A 86 14.44 4.25 7.10
C ALA A 86 15.51 5.34 7.09
N PHE A 87 15.09 6.60 7.10
CA PHE A 87 15.98 7.76 7.19
C PHE A 87 15.88 8.39 8.57
N SER A 88 16.94 9.09 8.96
CA SER A 88 16.88 9.89 10.19
C SER A 88 15.76 10.92 10.03
N ARG A 89 14.89 11.00 11.06
CA ARG A 89 13.74 11.90 11.06
C ARG A 89 14.22 13.35 11.08
N ASN A 90 14.40 13.95 9.93
CA ASN A 90 14.54 15.38 9.83
C ASN A 90 13.16 16.03 10.05
N GLU A 91 13.11 17.16 10.76
CA GLU A 91 11.86 17.92 10.98
C GLU A 91 11.16 18.34 9.67
N GLU A 92 11.86 18.26 8.55
CA GLU A 92 11.42 18.59 7.20
C GLU A 92 10.44 17.58 6.59
N ALA A 93 10.37 16.33 7.06
CA ALA A 93 9.35 15.35 6.64
C ALA A 93 7.90 15.80 6.94
N LYS A 94 7.74 16.84 7.76
CA LYS A 94 6.46 17.53 7.99
C LYS A 94 5.96 18.33 6.77
N ILE A 95 6.75 18.43 5.71
CA ILE A 95 6.45 19.29 4.56
C ILE A 95 5.53 18.62 3.55
N THR A 96 5.65 17.31 3.32
CA THR A 96 4.97 16.60 2.21
C THR A 96 3.67 15.92 2.58
N GLY A 97 3.41 15.72 3.86
CA GLY A 97 2.23 14.97 4.30
C GLY A 97 2.34 13.45 4.09
N ALA A 98 3.45 12.93 3.52
CA ALA A 98 3.73 11.52 3.40
C ALA A 98 4.74 11.05 4.45
N ASP A 99 4.55 9.84 4.97
CA ASP A 99 5.53 9.20 5.86
C ASP A 99 6.54 8.38 5.05
N TRP A 100 6.06 7.69 4.00
CA TRP A 100 6.85 6.72 3.25
C TRP A 100 6.65 6.86 1.75
N GLU A 101 7.70 6.43 1.00
CA GLU A 101 7.65 6.21 -0.43
C GLU A 101 7.70 4.71 -0.69
N TRP A 102 6.71 4.17 -1.41
CA TRP A 102 6.69 2.76 -1.79
C TRP A 102 6.88 2.60 -3.28
N TRP A 103 7.74 1.64 -3.65
CA TRP A 103 8.03 1.27 -5.03
C TRP A 103 7.62 -0.17 -5.29
N PHE A 104 6.86 -0.38 -6.35
CA PHE A 104 6.54 -1.70 -6.88
C PHE A 104 7.25 -1.85 -8.22
N LEU A 105 8.27 -2.72 -8.28
CA LEU A 105 9.10 -2.91 -9.45
C LEU A 105 8.66 -4.15 -10.22
N PHE A 106 8.51 -4.02 -11.53
CA PHE A 106 8.23 -5.09 -12.48
C PHE A 106 9.26 -5.04 -13.62
N LYS A 107 9.30 -6.07 -14.48
CA LYS A 107 10.30 -6.18 -15.57
C LYS A 107 10.32 -4.98 -16.50
N LYS A 108 9.17 -4.36 -16.80
CA LYS A 108 9.05 -3.25 -17.77
C LYS A 108 8.59 -1.92 -17.17
N ASN A 109 8.01 -1.96 -16.00
CA ASN A 109 7.43 -0.77 -15.36
C ASN A 109 7.71 -0.78 -13.87
N ALA A 110 7.73 0.40 -13.28
CA ALA A 110 7.72 0.58 -11.84
C ALA A 110 6.57 1.52 -11.44
N TYR A 111 6.07 1.39 -10.22
CA TYR A 111 4.98 2.22 -9.71
C TYR A 111 5.39 2.80 -8.36
N LYS A 112 5.14 4.10 -8.20
CA LYS A 112 5.51 4.88 -7.03
C LYS A 112 4.28 5.33 -6.26
N PHE A 113 4.31 5.18 -4.96
CA PHE A 113 3.27 5.65 -4.05
C PHE A 113 3.87 6.57 -2.99
N ARG A 114 3.12 7.61 -2.62
CA ARG A 114 3.32 8.38 -1.39
C ARG A 114 2.33 7.90 -0.36
N VAL A 115 2.81 7.44 0.78
CA VAL A 115 2.02 6.74 1.79
C VAL A 115 2.02 7.53 3.08
N GLN A 116 0.82 7.85 3.57
CA GLN A 116 0.60 8.42 4.90
C GLN A 116 -0.05 7.37 5.80
N ALA A 117 0.58 7.04 6.91
CA ALA A 117 0.01 6.14 7.90
C ALA A 117 -1.01 6.89 8.79
N LYS A 118 -2.06 6.17 9.22
CA LYS A 118 -3.03 6.64 10.22
C LYS A 118 -3.47 5.49 11.10
N LYS A 119 -3.34 5.66 12.42
CA LYS A 119 -3.79 4.66 13.38
C LYS A 119 -5.19 5.00 13.90
N ILE A 120 -6.04 3.98 14.03
CA ILE A 120 -7.35 4.10 14.63
C ILE A 120 -7.26 4.57 16.09
N LYS A 121 -8.16 5.46 16.48
CA LYS A 121 -8.48 5.70 17.88
C LYS A 121 -9.51 4.66 18.30
N THR A 122 -9.13 3.72 19.14
CA THR A 122 -9.96 2.58 19.55
C THR A 122 -11.23 2.99 20.30
N ILE A 123 -11.19 4.14 21.01
CA ILE A 123 -12.39 4.74 21.59
C ILE A 123 -13.08 5.54 20.48
N GLY A 124 -14.23 5.05 20.02
CA GLY A 124 -15.04 5.69 18.97
C GLY A 124 -14.73 5.23 17.54
N ASP A 125 -13.83 4.26 17.36
CA ASP A 125 -13.54 3.59 16.08
C ASP A 125 -13.33 4.53 14.90
N ASN A 126 -12.53 5.56 15.09
CA ASN A 126 -12.33 6.63 14.13
C ASN A 126 -10.86 7.03 13.95
N TYR A 127 -10.60 7.82 12.90
CA TYR A 127 -9.29 8.41 12.59
C TYR A 127 -9.35 9.93 12.76
N PRO A 128 -9.14 10.47 13.96
CA PRO A 128 -9.27 11.91 14.24
C PRO A 128 -8.16 12.72 13.58
N SER A 129 -6.99 12.14 13.32
CA SER A 129 -5.85 12.82 12.71
C SER A 129 -5.92 12.94 11.19
N ILE A 130 -7.02 12.49 10.56
CA ILE A 130 -7.13 12.54 9.10
C ILE A 130 -7.25 13.98 8.58
N ALA A 131 -7.92 14.86 9.37
CA ALA A 131 -8.04 16.29 9.08
C ALA A 131 -6.94 17.11 9.77
N TYR A 132 -5.82 16.48 10.14
CA TYR A 132 -4.73 17.20 10.78
C TYR A 132 -4.19 18.33 9.89
N SER A 133 -4.03 19.51 10.45
CA SER A 133 -3.45 20.67 9.78
C SER A 133 -2.21 21.16 10.50
N ASN A 134 -1.21 21.59 9.73
CA ASN A 134 -0.04 22.29 10.23
C ASN A 134 0.03 23.66 9.54
N LYS A 135 0.09 24.74 10.31
CA LYS A 135 0.11 26.12 9.79
C LYS A 135 -1.02 26.38 8.76
N HIS A 136 -2.25 25.95 9.09
CA HIS A 136 -3.46 26.10 8.26
C HIS A 136 -3.50 25.31 6.95
N VAL A 137 -2.51 24.45 6.67
CA VAL A 137 -2.54 23.55 5.52
C VAL A 137 -2.84 22.13 5.98
N LEU A 138 -3.85 21.52 5.39
CA LEU A 138 -4.21 20.14 5.70
C LEU A 138 -3.12 19.17 5.23
N GLN A 139 -2.83 18.15 6.04
CA GLN A 139 -1.83 17.14 5.69
C GLN A 139 -2.20 16.39 4.41
N ILE A 140 -3.51 16.16 4.18
CA ILE A 140 -3.99 15.50 2.98
C ILE A 140 -3.75 16.33 1.71
N ASP A 141 -3.93 17.66 1.78
CA ASP A 141 -3.66 18.53 0.63
C ASP A 141 -2.17 18.55 0.28
N LYS A 142 -1.30 18.50 1.29
CA LYS A 142 0.14 18.34 1.08
C LYS A 142 0.49 17.01 0.44
N LEU A 143 -0.09 15.91 0.94
CA LEU A 143 0.11 14.57 0.39
C LEU A 143 -0.27 14.51 -1.08
N VAL A 144 -1.42 15.07 -1.44
CA VAL A 144 -1.92 15.10 -2.83
C VAL A 144 -1.03 15.98 -3.70
N SER A 145 -0.71 17.21 -3.25
CA SER A 145 0.15 18.13 -4.01
C SER A 145 1.55 17.56 -4.24
N ASP A 146 2.21 17.08 -3.18
CA ASP A 146 3.54 16.44 -3.29
C ASP A 146 3.52 15.23 -4.23
N SER A 147 2.43 14.47 -4.20
CA SER A 147 2.30 13.30 -5.08
C SER A 147 2.20 13.68 -6.55
N ILE A 148 1.57 14.79 -6.89
CA ILE A 148 1.54 15.33 -8.25
C ILE A 148 2.95 15.76 -8.66
N ASP A 149 3.63 16.56 -7.83
CA ASP A 149 4.95 17.10 -8.11
C ASP A 149 6.02 16.02 -8.26
N THR A 150 5.86 14.91 -7.55
CA THR A 150 6.79 13.78 -7.55
C THR A 150 6.34 12.60 -8.42
N ASN A 151 5.30 12.77 -9.23
CA ASN A 151 4.68 11.73 -10.05
C ASN A 151 4.47 10.43 -9.26
N SER A 152 3.64 10.47 -8.24
CA SER A 152 3.35 9.34 -7.36
C SER A 152 1.86 9.24 -7.05
N ILE A 153 1.41 8.09 -6.59
CA ILE A 153 0.02 7.82 -6.22
C ILE A 153 -0.13 8.07 -4.73
N PRO A 154 -0.94 9.06 -4.30
CA PRO A 154 -1.15 9.35 -2.89
C PRO A 154 -2.10 8.35 -2.25
N ILE A 155 -1.67 7.67 -1.19
CA ILE A 155 -2.50 6.73 -0.44
C ILE A 155 -2.36 6.90 1.07
N TYR A 156 -3.41 6.50 1.77
CA TYR A 156 -3.38 6.24 3.19
C TYR A 156 -3.16 4.77 3.50
N SER A 157 -2.39 4.49 4.56
CA SER A 157 -2.28 3.20 5.21
C SER A 157 -2.96 3.28 6.58
N PHE A 158 -4.14 2.69 6.70
CA PHE A 158 -4.94 2.71 7.92
C PHE A 158 -4.65 1.50 8.79
N TYR A 159 -4.18 1.74 10.01
CA TYR A 159 -3.95 0.72 11.03
C TYR A 159 -5.17 0.58 11.94
N THR A 160 -5.66 -0.65 12.13
CA THR A 160 -6.89 -0.92 12.88
C THR A 160 -6.81 -2.22 13.68
N ASN A 161 -7.59 -2.28 14.76
CA ASN A 161 -7.89 -3.52 15.48
C ASN A 161 -9.29 -4.07 15.14
N LYS A 162 -10.00 -3.45 14.18
CA LYS A 162 -11.35 -3.84 13.80
C LYS A 162 -11.36 -4.83 12.67
N ILE A 163 -12.42 -5.62 12.63
CA ILE A 163 -12.69 -6.64 11.62
C ILE A 163 -13.98 -6.25 10.92
N ASP A 164 -13.95 -6.11 9.61
CA ASP A 164 -15.15 -5.94 8.81
C ASP A 164 -14.91 -6.31 7.34
N ARG A 165 -15.96 -6.25 6.51
CA ARG A 165 -15.90 -6.54 5.09
C ARG A 165 -15.31 -5.37 4.32
N VAL A 166 -14.42 -5.68 3.39
CA VAL A 166 -13.76 -4.70 2.53
C VAL A 166 -14.20 -4.83 1.07
N LYS A 167 -13.86 -3.82 0.27
CA LYS A 167 -14.16 -3.77 -1.17
C LYS A 167 -13.59 -4.98 -1.95
N CYS A 168 -12.51 -5.59 -1.48
CA CYS A 168 -12.02 -6.83 -2.06
C CYS A 168 -12.93 -8.00 -1.74
N GLN A 169 -13.89 -8.30 -2.60
CA GLN A 169 -14.93 -9.34 -2.43
C GLN A 169 -14.39 -10.77 -2.26
N ARG A 170 -13.09 -10.99 -2.43
CA ARG A 170 -12.47 -12.31 -2.41
C ARG A 170 -12.08 -12.80 -1.03
N HIS A 171 -12.13 -11.92 -0.06
CA HIS A 171 -11.66 -12.24 1.28
C HIS A 171 -12.60 -11.67 2.33
N ILE A 172 -13.04 -12.51 3.26
CA ILE A 172 -13.45 -12.07 4.59
C ILE A 172 -12.12 -11.70 5.26
N LEU A 173 -11.84 -10.40 5.34
CA LEU A 173 -10.51 -9.98 5.75
C LEU A 173 -10.57 -9.42 7.15
N ASP A 174 -9.80 -10.05 7.94
CA ASP A 174 -9.52 -9.72 9.31
C ASP A 174 -8.09 -9.15 9.45
N GLU A 175 -7.64 -8.39 8.44
CA GLU A 175 -6.33 -7.74 8.49
C GLU A 175 -6.32 -6.52 9.43
N GLY A 176 -5.12 -6.08 9.81
CA GLY A 176 -4.93 -4.90 10.63
C GLY A 176 -4.56 -3.65 9.85
N ILE A 177 -4.36 -3.77 8.52
CA ILE A 177 -3.88 -2.68 7.67
C ILE A 177 -4.69 -2.64 6.38
N TYR A 178 -5.24 -1.46 6.08
CA TYR A 178 -6.05 -1.20 4.90
C TYR A 178 -5.51 0.01 4.14
N LEU A 179 -5.55 -0.04 2.81
CA LEU A 179 -5.04 1.00 1.93
C LEU A 179 -6.19 1.66 1.17
N THR A 180 -6.16 2.99 1.10
CA THR A 180 -7.18 3.79 0.42
C THR A 180 -6.53 4.96 -0.28
N GLY A 181 -7.07 5.37 -1.43
CA GLY A 181 -6.61 6.57 -2.13
C GLY A 181 -6.88 7.86 -1.35
N ALA A 182 -5.91 8.76 -1.32
CA ALA A 182 -6.01 10.01 -0.56
C ALA A 182 -7.02 10.98 -1.17
N ASN A 183 -7.10 11.09 -2.50
CA ASN A 183 -8.09 11.95 -3.17
C ASN A 183 -9.53 11.47 -2.86
N GLY A 184 -9.76 10.15 -2.85
CA GLY A 184 -11.06 9.61 -2.48
C GLY A 184 -11.49 10.03 -1.08
N ILE A 185 -10.58 9.97 -0.11
CA ILE A 185 -10.82 10.43 1.26
C ILE A 185 -11.05 11.96 1.30
N ASN A 186 -10.24 12.72 0.57
CA ASN A 186 -10.37 14.18 0.53
C ASN A 186 -11.74 14.60 0.01
N GLU A 187 -12.17 14.07 -1.12
CA GLU A 187 -13.45 14.42 -1.76
C GLU A 187 -14.65 13.98 -0.90
N LYS A 188 -14.64 12.77 -0.38
CA LYS A 188 -15.79 12.22 0.34
C LYS A 188 -15.98 12.78 1.76
N PHE A 189 -14.88 13.16 2.42
CA PHE A 189 -14.93 13.48 3.84
C PHE A 189 -14.38 14.85 4.17
N ILE A 190 -13.17 15.19 3.74
CA ILE A 190 -12.48 16.39 4.21
C ILE A 190 -13.08 17.64 3.58
N LYS A 191 -13.29 17.68 2.27
CA LYS A 191 -13.91 18.80 1.56
C LYS A 191 -15.35 19.09 1.97
N VAL A 192 -16.05 18.09 2.52
CA VAL A 192 -17.39 18.26 3.09
C VAL A 192 -17.37 18.63 4.58
N GLY A 193 -16.19 18.92 5.13
CA GLY A 193 -16.02 19.45 6.48
C GLY A 193 -15.94 18.43 7.61
N ARG A 194 -15.80 17.13 7.31
CA ARG A 194 -15.60 16.12 8.36
C ARG A 194 -14.19 16.22 8.92
N GLN A 195 -14.09 16.35 10.23
CA GLN A 195 -12.82 16.43 10.95
C GLN A 195 -12.26 15.06 11.35
N MET A 196 -13.11 14.05 11.36
CA MET A 196 -12.76 12.65 11.63
C MET A 196 -13.55 11.72 10.71
N VAL A 197 -12.98 10.58 10.39
CA VAL A 197 -13.61 9.56 9.55
C VAL A 197 -13.73 8.28 10.35
N GLN A 198 -14.89 7.65 10.27
CA GLN A 198 -15.14 6.38 10.94
C GLN A 198 -14.47 5.24 10.19
N PHE A 199 -14.11 4.18 10.90
CA PHE A 199 -13.52 2.99 10.31
C PHE A 199 -14.38 2.42 9.16
N ASN A 200 -15.69 2.30 9.38
CA ASN A 200 -16.60 1.74 8.37
C ASN A 200 -16.70 2.61 7.11
N ASP A 201 -16.61 3.94 7.25
CA ASP A 201 -16.62 4.86 6.11
C ASP A 201 -15.40 4.62 5.18
N ILE A 202 -14.26 4.25 5.78
CA ILE A 202 -13.01 4.01 5.04
C ILE A 202 -13.04 2.68 4.31
N LEU A 203 -13.64 1.65 4.92
CA LEU A 203 -13.60 0.28 4.40
C LEU A 203 -14.22 0.13 3.02
N GLU A 204 -15.26 0.89 2.71
CA GLU A 204 -15.97 0.81 1.41
C GLU A 204 -15.03 1.02 0.22
N ASP A 205 -14.00 1.87 0.38
CA ASP A 205 -13.03 2.21 -0.66
C ASP A 205 -11.66 1.61 -0.42
N SER A 206 -11.51 0.78 0.61
CA SER A 206 -10.22 0.24 1.03
C SER A 206 -9.97 -1.16 0.49
N ILE A 207 -8.69 -1.47 0.36
CA ILE A 207 -8.19 -2.83 0.15
C ILE A 207 -7.24 -3.19 1.30
N PRO A 208 -7.15 -4.46 1.69
CA PRO A 208 -6.15 -4.89 2.64
C PRO A 208 -4.74 -4.80 2.07
N LEU A 209 -3.76 -4.60 2.95
CA LEU A 209 -2.34 -4.51 2.56
C LEU A 209 -1.90 -5.72 1.72
N SER A 210 -2.35 -6.92 2.07
CA SER A 210 -1.98 -8.14 1.34
C SER A 210 -2.41 -8.11 -0.13
N CYS A 211 -3.45 -7.36 -0.49
CA CYS A 211 -3.89 -7.21 -1.89
C CYS A 211 -2.81 -6.59 -2.80
N MET A 212 -1.89 -5.80 -2.25
CA MET A 212 -0.78 -5.22 -3.04
C MET A 212 0.16 -6.29 -3.64
N LEU A 213 0.20 -7.48 -3.03
CA LEU A 213 0.98 -8.61 -3.53
C LEU A 213 0.13 -9.78 -4.02
N CYS A 214 -1.08 -9.93 -3.50
CA CYS A 214 -1.87 -11.16 -3.59
C CYS A 214 -3.06 -11.04 -4.53
N CYS A 215 -3.42 -9.84 -4.99
CA CYS A 215 -4.58 -9.69 -5.83
C CYS A 215 -4.39 -10.46 -7.16
N PRO A 216 -5.31 -11.36 -7.51
CA PRO A 216 -5.22 -12.10 -8.76
C PRO A 216 -5.14 -11.21 -10.00
N MET A 217 -5.64 -9.97 -9.95
CA MET A 217 -5.49 -9.01 -11.03
C MET A 217 -4.02 -8.68 -11.34
N ILE A 218 -3.15 -8.68 -10.32
CA ILE A 218 -1.73 -8.37 -10.49
C ILE A 218 -1.01 -9.49 -11.23
N HIS A 219 -1.55 -10.70 -11.17
CA HIS A 219 -0.83 -11.91 -11.47
C HIS A 219 -0.94 -12.47 -12.89
N HIS A 220 -1.66 -11.85 -13.78
CA HIS A 220 -1.84 -12.40 -15.13
C HIS A 220 -0.80 -11.96 -16.16
N ASN A 221 0.18 -11.09 -15.77
CA ASN A 221 1.13 -10.56 -16.75
C ASN A 221 2.45 -10.10 -16.08
N ASP A 222 3.55 -10.75 -16.44
CA ASP A 222 4.89 -10.50 -15.87
C ASP A 222 5.45 -9.10 -16.14
N ASN A 223 4.76 -8.30 -16.95
CA ASN A 223 5.21 -6.98 -17.41
C ASN A 223 4.66 -5.80 -16.59
N GLY A 224 3.94 -6.04 -15.48
CA GLY A 224 3.32 -4.97 -14.68
C GLY A 224 2.07 -4.34 -15.31
N GLY A 225 1.64 -4.79 -16.49
CA GLY A 225 0.44 -4.26 -17.15
C GLY A 225 -0.85 -4.48 -16.33
N ASN A 226 -0.90 -5.58 -15.58
CA ASN A 226 -2.04 -5.85 -14.69
C ASN A 226 -1.98 -5.06 -13.40
N PHE A 227 -0.80 -4.61 -12.96
CA PHE A 227 -0.70 -3.72 -11.80
C PHE A 227 -1.30 -2.36 -12.12
N ALA A 228 -1.13 -1.84 -13.34
CA ALA A 228 -1.85 -0.64 -13.79
C ALA A 228 -3.39 -0.84 -13.72
N GLY A 229 -3.90 -1.97 -14.18
CA GLY A 229 -5.31 -2.34 -14.06
C GLY A 229 -5.78 -2.44 -12.60
N PHE A 230 -4.96 -3.00 -11.73
CA PHE A 230 -5.21 -3.04 -10.29
C PHE A 230 -5.32 -1.64 -9.69
N ILE A 231 -4.36 -0.74 -9.99
CA ILE A 231 -4.40 0.65 -9.54
C ILE A 231 -5.65 1.35 -10.09
N SER A 232 -5.96 1.20 -11.38
CA SER A 232 -7.15 1.80 -11.99
C SER A 232 -8.46 1.33 -11.34
N ASN A 233 -8.50 0.11 -10.85
CA ASN A 233 -9.69 -0.45 -10.22
C ASN A 233 -9.87 0.01 -8.75
N TYR A 234 -8.77 0.08 -8.00
CA TYR A 234 -8.84 0.34 -6.56
C TYR A 234 -8.48 1.77 -6.17
N PHE A 235 -7.70 2.47 -7.00
CA PHE A 235 -7.23 3.83 -6.75
C PHE A 235 -7.61 4.77 -7.90
N SER A 236 -8.79 4.57 -8.50
CA SER A 236 -9.23 5.34 -9.67
C SER A 236 -9.34 6.84 -9.42
N SER A 237 -9.64 7.27 -8.20
CA SER A 237 -9.69 8.68 -7.81
C SER A 237 -8.32 9.35 -7.87
N GLU A 238 -7.24 8.57 -7.72
CA GLU A 238 -5.87 9.07 -7.68
C GLU A 238 -5.29 9.36 -9.06
N ILE A 239 -5.86 8.76 -10.11
CA ILE A 239 -5.34 8.83 -11.49
C ILE A 239 -6.17 9.69 -12.44
N LYS A 240 -7.31 10.24 -11.99
CA LYS A 240 -8.26 10.97 -12.85
C LYS A 240 -7.81 12.35 -13.31
N ASN A 241 -6.76 12.91 -12.74
CA ASN A 241 -6.35 14.30 -12.98
C ASN A 241 -5.22 14.46 -14.00
N SER A 242 -4.88 13.45 -14.78
CA SER A 242 -3.84 13.58 -15.79
C SER A 242 -4.44 13.95 -17.16
N ASP A 243 -4.28 15.20 -17.57
CA ASP A 243 -4.48 15.64 -18.97
C ASP A 243 -3.47 15.00 -19.92
N SER A 244 -2.53 14.22 -19.40
CA SER A 244 -1.53 13.51 -20.17
C SER A 244 -1.89 12.03 -20.30
N ASN A 245 -1.59 11.44 -21.46
CA ASN A 245 -1.69 9.99 -21.71
C ASN A 245 -0.76 9.15 -20.80
N GLN A 246 -0.15 9.76 -19.79
CA GLN A 246 0.77 9.12 -18.88
C GLN A 246 0.04 8.76 -17.58
N PHE A 247 0.15 7.49 -17.20
CA PHE A 247 -0.40 6.98 -15.97
C PHE A 247 0.37 7.56 -14.76
N ILE A 248 -0.30 8.28 -13.84
CA ILE A 248 0.32 8.86 -12.65
C ILE A 248 1.01 7.74 -11.84
N GLY A 249 2.20 8.03 -11.37
CA GLY A 249 2.99 7.09 -10.56
C GLY A 249 3.64 5.95 -11.33
N GLN A 250 3.46 5.86 -12.66
CA GLN A 250 4.12 4.85 -13.49
C GLN A 250 5.44 5.37 -14.06
N TYR A 251 6.47 4.53 -14.00
CA TYR A 251 7.81 4.77 -14.54
C TYR A 251 8.20 3.64 -15.48
N LYS A 252 8.76 4.00 -16.63
CA LYS A 252 9.38 3.05 -17.58
C LYS A 252 10.77 2.62 -17.12
N GLU A 253 11.48 3.53 -16.46
CA GLU A 253 12.81 3.30 -15.94
C GLU A 253 12.83 3.55 -14.43
N ILE A 254 13.52 2.68 -13.70
CA ILE A 254 13.69 2.81 -12.26
C ILE A 254 14.70 3.93 -12.00
N PRO A 255 14.39 4.94 -11.17
CA PRO A 255 15.33 6.00 -10.83
C PRO A 255 16.62 5.47 -10.21
N VAL A 256 17.71 6.22 -10.40
CA VAL A 256 19.05 5.81 -9.94
C VAL A 256 19.06 5.54 -8.44
N TYR A 257 18.45 6.42 -7.62
CA TYR A 257 18.43 6.24 -6.17
C TYR A 257 17.71 4.95 -5.73
N VAL A 258 16.67 4.51 -6.45
CA VAL A 258 15.98 3.24 -6.15
C VAL A 258 16.87 2.05 -6.52
N LYS A 259 17.58 2.12 -7.67
CA LYS A 259 18.53 1.07 -8.06
C LYS A 259 19.64 0.93 -7.03
N SER A 260 20.23 2.04 -6.62
CA SER A 260 21.28 2.06 -5.60
C SER A 260 20.80 1.49 -4.26
N LEU A 261 19.57 1.79 -3.82
CA LEU A 261 19.02 1.21 -2.60
C LEU A 261 18.87 -0.33 -2.67
N ILE A 262 18.54 -0.87 -3.85
CA ILE A 262 18.45 -2.33 -4.04
C ILE A 262 19.85 -2.96 -3.96
N GLU A 263 20.83 -2.36 -4.59
CA GLU A 263 22.22 -2.84 -4.60
C GLU A 263 22.83 -2.79 -3.20
N LEU A 264 22.50 -1.76 -2.45
CA LEU A 264 23.03 -1.52 -1.09
C LEU A 264 22.31 -2.27 0.02
N SER A 265 21.08 -2.72 -0.18
CA SER A 265 20.41 -3.60 0.78
C SER A 265 21.23 -4.88 1.03
N ASN A 266 22.18 -5.17 0.15
CA ASN A 266 23.14 -6.29 0.24
C ASN A 266 24.47 -5.90 0.91
N GLU A 267 24.71 -4.62 1.23
CA GLU A 267 25.97 -4.14 1.82
C GLU A 267 25.71 -3.30 3.09
N SER A 268 26.44 -3.58 4.15
CA SER A 268 26.27 -2.98 5.51
C SER A 268 26.77 -1.53 5.67
N LYS A 269 26.93 -0.73 4.62
CA LYS A 269 27.49 0.64 4.67
C LYS A 269 26.39 1.69 4.77
N SER A 270 25.95 2.05 5.98
CA SER A 270 24.78 2.89 6.19
C SER A 270 25.00 4.40 6.06
N ASP A 271 26.17 4.93 6.48
CA ASP A 271 26.30 6.38 6.75
C ASP A 271 26.68 7.24 5.53
N PHE A 272 27.29 6.64 4.52
CA PHE A 272 27.71 7.34 3.30
C PHE A 272 26.52 7.79 2.44
N TRP A 273 25.46 7.02 2.45
CA TRP A 273 24.32 7.14 1.54
C TRP A 273 23.31 8.21 1.93
N GLU A 274 23.20 8.55 3.21
CA GLU A 274 22.26 9.58 3.68
C GLU A 274 22.57 10.93 3.01
N LYS A 275 23.84 11.27 2.82
CA LYS A 275 24.25 12.54 2.18
C LYS A 275 23.99 12.57 0.68
N GLU A 276 24.24 11.46 -0.03
CA GLU A 276 24.06 11.40 -1.48
C GLU A 276 22.59 11.42 -1.88
N PHE A 277 21.75 10.78 -1.06
CA PHE A 277 20.30 10.74 -1.27
C PHE A 277 19.52 11.85 -0.58
N GLU A 278 20.18 12.68 0.22
CA GLU A 278 19.54 13.74 1.02
C GLU A 278 18.63 14.66 0.18
N SER A 279 19.00 14.94 -1.08
CA SER A 279 18.17 15.72 -2.00
C SER A 279 16.91 14.99 -2.49
N TYR A 280 16.95 13.66 -2.56
CA TYR A 280 15.82 12.82 -2.98
C TYR A 280 14.94 12.42 -1.80
N ILE A 281 15.52 12.38 -0.60
CA ILE A 281 14.95 11.88 0.64
C ILE A 281 14.20 12.98 1.42
N LYS A 282 14.41 14.24 1.11
CA LYS A 282 14.02 15.42 1.91
C LYS A 282 12.59 15.40 2.45
N ASN A 283 11.77 14.48 1.97
CA ASN A 283 10.34 14.60 2.10
C ASN A 283 9.62 13.34 2.64
N VAL A 284 10.35 12.28 3.03
CA VAL A 284 9.77 11.05 3.58
C VAL A 284 10.66 10.45 4.67
N ASN A 285 10.06 9.68 5.58
CA ASN A 285 10.79 8.98 6.65
C ASN A 285 11.55 7.74 6.14
N GLY A 286 11.26 7.30 4.91
CA GLY A 286 11.96 6.20 4.28
C GLY A 286 11.33 5.71 2.99
N ILE A 287 11.98 4.70 2.40
CA ILE A 287 11.58 4.08 1.13
C ILE A 287 11.38 2.57 1.36
N VAL A 288 10.33 2.03 0.76
CA VAL A 288 10.06 0.58 0.70
C VAL A 288 10.03 0.14 -0.75
N ILE A 289 10.68 -0.97 -1.05
CA ILE A 289 10.78 -1.52 -2.40
C ILE A 289 10.22 -2.92 -2.41
N PHE A 290 9.22 -3.16 -3.26
CA PHE A 290 8.63 -4.45 -3.57
C PHE A 290 9.16 -4.89 -4.94
N ASP A 291 10.23 -5.69 -4.97
CA ASP A 291 10.88 -6.12 -6.21
C ASP A 291 10.21 -7.38 -6.79
N ASN A 292 9.35 -7.17 -7.78
CA ASN A 292 8.65 -8.25 -8.47
C ASN A 292 9.30 -8.60 -9.83
N ARG A 293 10.52 -8.13 -10.12
CA ARG A 293 11.17 -8.35 -11.42
C ARG A 293 11.55 -9.81 -11.65
N ASN A 294 11.86 -10.55 -10.58
CA ASN A 294 12.36 -11.93 -10.61
C ASN A 294 11.34 -12.96 -10.10
N THR A 295 10.04 -12.67 -10.17
CA THR A 295 8.99 -13.56 -9.63
C THR A 295 8.71 -14.81 -10.46
N ASN A 296 9.54 -15.12 -11.46
CA ASN A 296 9.43 -16.30 -12.31
C ASN A 296 10.42 -17.44 -11.94
N GLU A 297 11.12 -17.36 -10.80
CA GLU A 297 11.97 -18.44 -10.31
C GLU A 297 11.27 -19.29 -9.25
#